data_7314571dc5e5969bae0db828a463fd9d
#
_entry.id   7314571dc5e5969bae0db828a463fd9d
#
_cell.length_a   1.000
_cell.length_b   1.000
_cell.length_c   1.000
_cell.angle_alpha   90.00
_cell.angle_beta   90.00
_cell.angle_gamma   90.00
#
_symmetry.space_group_name_H-M   'P 1'
#
loop_
_entity.id
_entity.type
_entity.pdbx_description
1 polymer ?
#
loop_
_entity_poly.entity_id
_entity_poly.type
_entity_poly.pdbx_seq_one_letter_code
_entity_poly.pdbx_strand_id
1 'polypeptide(L)'
;MVMGRRICSERNILICLYLTIFLLPLSSWLFYFALVPAALLSMGDIFLTKRKVNYGGKWGWFGGGFLVCSFLSVSGAADFFFSIFNWCFLPLAYAFLYVLISTYFAGEEEKRKALYVFLAGAVCV
;
A
#
# COMPACT_ATOMS: atom_id res chain seq x y z
N MET A 1 13.95 25.18 7.85
CA MET A 1 14.13 23.93 8.60
C MET A 1 12.96 22.94 8.47
N VAL A 2 11.72 23.38 8.59
CA VAL A 2 10.53 22.51 8.47
C VAL A 2 10.37 21.97 7.03
N MET A 3 10.67 22.76 6.03
CA MET A 3 10.56 22.41 4.61
C MET A 3 11.55 21.31 4.19
N GLY A 4 12.78 21.36 4.69
CA GLY A 4 13.79 20.34 4.40
C GLY A 4 13.49 18.98 5.03
N ARG A 5 12.89 18.95 6.21
CA ARG A 5 12.44 17.69 6.85
C ARG A 5 11.27 17.05 6.11
N ARG A 6 10.35 17.86 5.56
CA ARG A 6 9.21 17.35 4.76
C ARG A 6 9.69 16.67 3.48
N ILE A 7 10.60 17.31 2.74
CA ILE A 7 11.12 16.75 1.48
C ILE A 7 11.89 15.45 1.74
N CYS A 8 12.67 15.39 2.80
CA CYS A 8 13.41 14.19 3.18
C CYS A 8 12.46 13.04 3.58
N SER A 9 11.39 13.34 4.32
CA SER A 9 10.37 12.36 4.71
C SER A 9 9.61 11.83 3.50
N GLU A 10 9.14 12.68 2.61
CA GLU A 10 8.44 12.26 1.39
C GLU A 10 9.31 11.39 0.50
N ARG A 11 10.57 11.73 0.32
CA ARG A 11 11.51 10.94 -0.46
C ARG A 11 11.73 9.55 0.13
N ASN A 12 11.85 9.46 1.43
CA ASN A 12 12.00 8.18 2.12
C ASN A 12 10.73 7.32 1.99
N ILE A 13 9.55 7.91 2.09
CA ILE A 13 8.28 7.22 1.88
C ILE A 13 8.18 6.69 0.44
N LEU A 14 8.53 7.50 -0.55
CA LEU A 14 8.54 7.08 -1.96
C LEU A 14 9.52 5.93 -2.21
N ILE A 15 10.72 5.98 -1.63
CA ILE A 15 11.70 4.89 -1.74
C ILE A 15 11.15 3.61 -1.12
N CYS A 16 10.56 3.67 0.07
CA CYS A 16 9.94 2.51 0.72
C CYS A 16 8.78 1.95 -0.10
N LEU A 17 7.96 2.80 -0.71
CA LEU A 17 6.86 2.37 -1.58
C LEU A 17 7.36 1.72 -2.87
N TYR A 18 8.38 2.27 -3.52
CA TYR A 18 9.00 1.63 -4.68
C TYR A 18 9.61 0.28 -4.34
N LEU A 19 10.28 0.18 -3.19
CA LEU A 19 10.81 -1.08 -2.70
C LEU A 19 9.69 -2.11 -2.43
N THR A 20 8.60 -1.68 -1.83
CA THR A 20 7.42 -2.51 -1.58
C THR A 20 6.83 -3.05 -2.89
N ILE A 21 6.68 -2.19 -3.89
CA ILE A 21 6.17 -2.56 -5.22
C ILE A 21 7.11 -3.55 -5.91
N PHE A 22 8.43 -3.34 -5.81
CA PHE A 22 9.44 -4.23 -6.39
C PHE A 22 9.42 -5.62 -5.73
N LEU A 23 9.28 -5.68 -4.42
CA LEU A 23 9.29 -6.93 -3.66
C LEU A 23 7.97 -7.70 -3.73
N LEU A 24 6.88 -7.04 -4.13
CA LEU A 24 5.55 -7.65 -4.19
C LEU A 24 5.50 -8.95 -5.04
N PRO A 25 6.06 -9.00 -6.27
CA PRO A 25 6.08 -10.23 -7.04
C PRO A 25 7.13 -11.24 -6.59
N LEU A 26 8.14 -10.81 -5.83
CA LEU A 26 9.25 -11.68 -5.42
C LEU A 26 8.89 -12.58 -4.25
N SER A 27 8.34 -12.02 -3.19
CA SER A 27 7.98 -12.77 -1.99
C SER A 27 7.00 -12.01 -1.11
N SER A 28 5.98 -12.71 -0.64
CA SER A 28 4.99 -12.16 0.30
C SER A 28 5.64 -11.68 1.59
N TRP A 29 6.63 -12.39 2.12
CA TRP A 29 7.32 -12.01 3.34
C TRP A 29 8.14 -10.74 3.18
N LEU A 30 8.92 -10.63 2.12
CA LEU A 30 9.71 -9.44 1.81
C LEU A 30 8.82 -8.22 1.55
N PHE A 31 7.68 -8.43 0.93
CA PHE A 31 6.67 -7.40 0.75
C PHE A 31 6.24 -6.77 2.09
N TYR A 32 5.93 -7.59 3.09
CA TYR A 32 5.54 -7.09 4.41
C TYR A 32 6.68 -6.35 5.12
N PHE A 33 7.91 -6.82 5.00
CA PHE A 33 9.08 -6.13 5.56
C PHE A 33 9.27 -4.72 4.99
N ALA A 34 8.96 -4.53 3.72
CA ALA A 34 9.03 -3.21 3.10
C ALA A 34 7.77 -2.36 3.38
N LEU A 35 6.59 -2.99 3.46
CA LEU A 35 5.33 -2.32 3.70
C LEU A 35 5.25 -1.72 5.11
N VAL A 36 5.76 -2.39 6.13
CA VAL A 36 5.71 -1.91 7.52
C VAL A 36 6.43 -0.56 7.69
N PRO A 37 7.69 -0.37 7.27
CA PRO A 37 8.32 0.94 7.33
C PRO A 37 7.60 1.99 6.49
N ALA A 38 7.13 1.63 5.31
CA ALA A 38 6.35 2.55 4.46
C ALA A 38 5.07 3.00 5.15
N ALA A 39 4.36 2.09 5.80
CA ALA A 39 3.17 2.38 6.58
C ALA A 39 3.45 3.32 7.75
N LEU A 40 4.46 3.04 8.54
CA LEU A 40 4.84 3.85 9.71
C LEU A 40 5.25 5.27 9.30
N LEU A 41 6.07 5.40 8.28
CA LEU A 41 6.51 6.69 7.77
C LEU A 41 5.35 7.50 7.17
N SER A 42 4.47 6.86 6.41
CA SER A 42 3.32 7.52 5.81
C SER A 42 2.28 7.93 6.84
N MET A 43 2.01 7.12 7.85
CA MET A 43 1.13 7.50 8.95
C MET A 43 1.71 8.69 9.72
N GLY A 44 2.99 8.69 10.03
CA GLY A 44 3.67 9.82 10.65
C GLY A 44 3.55 11.10 9.81
N ASP A 45 3.77 11.01 8.50
CA ASP A 45 3.65 12.14 7.58
C ASP A 45 2.20 12.67 7.52
N ILE A 46 1.22 11.79 7.39
CA ILE A 46 -0.20 12.16 7.34
C ILE A 46 -0.63 12.87 8.64
N PHE A 47 -0.22 12.37 9.80
CA PHE A 47 -0.55 12.98 11.09
C PHE A 47 0.11 14.34 11.28
N LEU A 48 1.39 14.47 10.92
CA LEU A 48 2.16 15.69 11.14
C LEU A 48 1.82 16.80 10.13
N THR A 49 1.58 16.44 8.88
CA THR A 49 1.32 17.40 7.81
C THR A 49 -0.17 17.60 7.50
N LYS A 50 -1.05 16.83 8.14
CA LYS A 50 -2.49 16.79 7.84
C LYS A 50 -2.78 16.63 6.34
N ARG A 51 -1.99 15.81 5.67
CA ARG A 51 -2.14 15.54 4.24
C ARG A 51 -3.49 14.87 3.97
N LYS A 52 -4.17 15.34 2.93
CA LYS A 52 -5.39 14.68 2.45
C LYS A 52 -5.05 13.30 1.90
N VAL A 53 -5.71 12.28 2.43
CA VAL A 53 -5.60 10.91 1.93
C VAL A 53 -6.48 10.77 0.67
N ASN A 54 -5.90 10.23 -0.40
CA ASN A 54 -6.62 9.96 -1.63
C ASN A 54 -7.01 8.48 -1.70
N TYR A 55 -8.30 8.21 -1.67
CA TYR A 55 -8.85 6.85 -1.75
C TYR A 55 -9.06 6.34 -3.19
N GLY A 56 -8.59 7.09 -4.20
CA GLY A 56 -8.69 6.68 -5.59
C GLY A 56 -10.04 6.92 -6.27
N GLY A 57 -10.89 7.77 -5.71
CA GLY A 57 -12.18 8.16 -6.30
C GLY A 57 -13.12 6.98 -6.51
N LYS A 58 -13.65 6.81 -7.72
CA LYS A 58 -14.58 5.71 -8.07
C LYS A 58 -13.97 4.32 -7.84
N TRP A 59 -12.70 4.15 -8.13
CA TRP A 59 -11.98 2.89 -7.91
C TRP A 59 -11.86 2.52 -6.43
N GLY A 60 -11.77 3.52 -5.56
CA GLY A 60 -11.81 3.32 -4.11
C GLY A 60 -13.11 2.70 -3.63
N TRP A 61 -14.24 3.09 -4.21
CA TRP A 61 -15.56 2.49 -3.90
C TRP A 61 -15.62 1.02 -4.30
N PHE A 62 -15.12 0.66 -5.49
CA PHE A 62 -15.03 -0.74 -5.91
C PHE A 62 -14.12 -1.56 -5.00
N GLY A 63 -12.95 -1.02 -4.64
CA GLY A 63 -12.04 -1.64 -3.68
C GLY A 63 -12.67 -1.84 -2.30
N GLY A 64 -13.37 -0.83 -1.79
CA GLY A 64 -14.14 -0.91 -0.55
C GLY A 64 -15.24 -1.98 -0.61
N GLY A 65 -16.01 -2.01 -1.68
CA GLY A 65 -17.01 -3.05 -1.91
C GLY A 65 -16.41 -4.46 -1.95
N PHE A 66 -15.28 -4.62 -2.62
CA PHE A 66 -14.54 -5.90 -2.63
C PHE A 66 -14.09 -6.32 -1.24
N LEU A 67 -13.56 -5.39 -0.42
CA LEU A 67 -13.16 -5.68 0.96
C LEU A 67 -14.34 -6.13 1.81
N VAL A 68 -15.49 -5.46 1.69
CA VAL A 68 -16.71 -5.83 2.42
C VAL A 68 -17.18 -7.22 2.00
N CYS A 69 -17.25 -7.51 0.71
CA CYS A 69 -17.66 -8.81 0.21
C CYS A 69 -16.70 -9.93 0.66
N SER A 70 -15.40 -9.68 0.61
CA SER A 70 -14.39 -10.64 1.07
C SER A 70 -14.48 -10.88 2.58
N PHE A 71 -14.76 -9.84 3.36
CA PHE A 71 -14.99 -9.96 4.81
C PHE A 71 -16.24 -10.79 5.13
N LEU A 72 -17.33 -10.55 4.40
CA LEU A 72 -18.56 -11.36 4.58
C LEU A 72 -18.32 -12.84 4.23
N SER A 73 -17.47 -13.11 3.24
CA SER A 73 -17.09 -14.50 2.92
C SER A 73 -16.33 -15.18 4.06
N VAL A 74 -15.52 -14.44 4.79
CA VAL A 74 -14.79 -14.93 5.97
C VAL A 74 -15.76 -15.35 7.09
N SER A 75 -16.86 -14.63 7.26
CA SER A 75 -17.84 -14.92 8.30
C SER A 75 -18.54 -16.29 8.13
N GLY A 76 -18.58 -16.81 6.91
CA GLY A 76 -19.11 -18.14 6.60
C GLY A 76 -18.08 -19.27 6.54
N ALA A 77 -16.79 -18.97 6.85
CA ALA A 77 -15.73 -19.96 6.77
C ALA A 77 -15.77 -20.95 7.96
N ALA A 78 -15.42 -22.20 7.68
CA ALA A 78 -15.38 -23.26 8.69
C ALA A 78 -14.33 -22.98 9.79
N ASP A 79 -13.23 -22.33 9.44
CA ASP A 79 -12.20 -21.87 10.38
C ASP A 79 -12.13 -20.34 10.37
N PHE A 80 -12.95 -19.73 11.20
CA PHE A 80 -13.13 -18.28 11.28
C PHE A 80 -11.83 -17.54 11.65
N PHE A 81 -11.10 -18.02 12.65
CA PHE A 81 -9.89 -17.34 13.11
C PHE A 81 -8.78 -17.34 12.07
N PHE A 82 -8.55 -18.46 11.41
CA PHE A 82 -7.56 -18.56 10.34
C PHE A 82 -7.95 -17.71 9.13
N SER A 83 -9.23 -17.71 8.78
CA SER A 83 -9.74 -16.93 7.65
C SER A 83 -9.68 -15.43 7.88
N ILE A 84 -9.99 -14.95 9.11
CA ILE A 84 -9.90 -13.52 9.45
C ILE A 84 -8.44 -13.06 9.49
N PHE A 85 -7.55 -13.91 10.00
CA PHE A 85 -6.12 -13.63 9.99
C PHE A 85 -5.57 -13.48 8.57
N ASN A 86 -5.91 -14.39 7.69
CA ASN A 86 -5.55 -14.32 6.27
C ASN A 86 -6.14 -13.09 5.58
N TRP A 87 -7.39 -12.74 5.90
CA TRP A 87 -8.03 -11.54 5.36
C TRP A 87 -7.28 -10.26 5.77
N CYS A 88 -6.85 -10.15 7.02
CA CYS A 88 -6.06 -9.00 7.47
C CYS A 88 -4.70 -8.92 6.78
N PHE A 89 -4.05 -10.05 6.52
CA PHE A 89 -2.72 -10.06 5.92
C PHE A 89 -2.70 -9.86 4.41
N LEU A 90 -3.70 -10.32 3.68
CA LEU A 90 -3.72 -10.21 2.22
C LEU A 90 -4.58 -9.04 1.72
N PRO A 91 -5.91 -9.10 1.75
CA PRO A 91 -6.73 -8.05 1.15
C PRO A 91 -6.53 -6.69 1.78
N LEU A 92 -6.43 -6.63 3.11
CA LEU A 92 -6.29 -5.39 3.84
C LEU A 92 -4.93 -4.73 3.58
N ALA A 93 -3.85 -5.51 3.51
CA ALA A 93 -2.52 -5.00 3.19
C ALA A 93 -2.46 -4.43 1.76
N TYR A 94 -3.06 -5.11 0.78
CA TYR A 94 -3.13 -4.59 -0.59
C TYR A 94 -3.99 -3.35 -0.72
N ALA A 95 -5.12 -3.29 0.00
CA ALA A 95 -5.94 -2.09 0.03
C ALA A 95 -5.19 -0.91 0.65
N PHE A 96 -4.45 -1.14 1.72
CA PHE A 96 -3.62 -0.14 2.36
C PHE A 96 -2.51 0.36 1.42
N LEU A 97 -1.82 -0.54 0.73
CA LEU A 97 -0.83 -0.19 -0.29
C LEU A 97 -1.45 0.65 -1.42
N TYR A 98 -2.64 0.27 -1.89
CA TYR A 98 -3.36 1.03 -2.90
C TYR A 98 -3.65 2.46 -2.47
N VAL A 99 -4.11 2.66 -1.23
CA VAL A 99 -4.36 3.99 -0.67
C VAL A 99 -3.08 4.81 -0.57
N LEU A 100 -1.97 4.20 -0.14
CA LEU A 100 -0.67 4.86 -0.09
C LEU A 100 -0.18 5.28 -1.48
N ILE A 101 -0.28 4.41 -2.46
CA ILE A 101 0.08 4.72 -3.84
C ILE A 101 -0.79 5.86 -4.39
N SER A 102 -2.10 5.80 -4.17
CA SER A 102 -3.01 6.85 -4.61
C SER A 102 -2.73 8.21 -3.95
N THR A 103 -2.24 8.21 -2.72
CA THR A 103 -1.92 9.43 -1.98
C THR A 103 -0.59 10.04 -2.40
N TYR A 104 0.45 9.22 -2.56
CA TYR A 104 1.81 9.69 -2.81
C TYR A 104 2.19 9.74 -4.29
N PHE A 105 1.63 8.89 -5.13
CA PHE A 105 1.84 8.90 -6.59
C PHE A 105 0.74 9.70 -7.30
N ALA A 106 0.77 11.01 -7.15
CA ALA A 106 -0.24 11.88 -7.75
C ALA A 106 -0.03 12.12 -9.26
N GLY A 107 1.22 12.02 -9.75
CA GLY A 107 1.59 12.28 -11.14
C GLY A 107 1.54 11.03 -12.03
N GLU A 108 1.21 11.22 -13.31
CA GLU A 108 1.25 10.15 -14.33
C GLU A 108 2.64 9.55 -14.49
N GLU A 109 3.68 10.37 -14.37
CA GLU A 109 5.08 9.94 -14.48
C GLU A 109 5.47 9.02 -13.32
N GLU A 110 5.04 9.33 -12.11
CA GLU A 110 5.30 8.50 -10.93
C GLU A 110 4.58 7.16 -11.01
N LYS A 111 3.35 7.13 -11.48
CA LYS A 111 2.60 5.89 -11.74
C LYS A 111 3.27 5.02 -12.78
N ARG A 112 3.80 5.63 -13.83
CA ARG A 112 4.56 4.92 -14.87
C ARG A 112 5.84 4.32 -14.33
N LYS A 113 6.59 5.07 -13.51
CA LYS A 113 7.79 4.55 -12.82
C LYS A 113 7.44 3.38 -11.89
N ALA A 114 6.35 3.48 -11.14
CA ALA A 114 5.88 2.40 -10.29
C ALA A 114 5.57 1.12 -11.08
N LEU A 115 4.93 1.27 -12.24
CA LEU A 115 4.67 0.14 -13.14
C LEU A 115 5.95 -0.52 -13.64
N TYR A 116 6.95 0.27 -14.05
CA TYR A 116 8.24 -0.27 -14.47
C TYR A 116 8.98 -0.99 -13.34
N VAL A 117 8.94 -0.46 -12.12
CA VAL A 117 9.53 -1.10 -10.95
C VAL A 117 8.84 -2.44 -10.66
N PHE A 118 7.51 -2.50 -10.75
CA PHE A 118 6.75 -3.72 -10.60
C PHE A 118 7.12 -4.77 -11.66
N LEU A 119 7.19 -4.36 -12.91
CA LEU A 119 7.59 -5.24 -14.01
C LEU A 119 9.02 -5.75 -13.85
N ALA A 120 9.94 -4.89 -13.41
CA ALA A 120 11.31 -5.30 -13.11
C ALA A 120 11.37 -6.37 -12.01
N GLY A 121 10.59 -6.20 -10.94
CA GLY A 121 10.44 -7.20 -9.90
C GLY A 121 9.88 -8.53 -10.42
N ALA A 122 8.87 -8.46 -11.28
CA ALA A 122 8.27 -9.65 -11.89
C ALA A 122 9.23 -10.41 -12.83
N VAL A 123 10.12 -9.70 -13.52
CA VAL A 123 11.15 -10.32 -14.38
C VAL A 123 12.23 -11.02 -13.55
N CYS A 124 12.51 -10.53 -12.33
CA CYS A 124 13.49 -11.15 -11.44
C CYS A 124 13.01 -12.47 -10.80
N VAL A 125 11.74 -12.78 -10.92
CA VAL A 125 11.17 -14.07 -10.46
C VAL A 125 11.42 -15.16 -11.49
#